data_dbd3c25ce3a106baea3e2f861f5dbab1
#
_entry.id   dbd3c25ce3a106baea3e2f861f5dbab1
#
_cell.length_a   1.000
_cell.length_b   1.000
_cell.length_c   1.000
_cell.angle_alpha   90.00
_cell.angle_beta   90.00
_cell.angle_gamma   90.00
#
_symmetry.space_group_name_H-M   'P 1'
#
loop_
_entity.id
_entity.type
_entity.pdbx_description
1 polymer ?
#
loop_
_entity_poly.entity_id
_entity_poly.type
_entity_poly.pdbx_seq_one_letter_code
_entity_poly.pdbx_strand_id
1 'polypeptide(L)'
;NRAPARYETVEEIRYIEIVAQYQDMVYRIAFHDCRNSHDAEDVMQTVFMKLYQKNPEFDNEEHLKHWLVRVTMNECKRLIASPWKKRMEFFPEKEGGRHGQQDDAEGYERMRERELLEQIFRLPRKYRVPIYLYYYEEYSVADIGDMLGKNPSTIQTWLSRARKKLKKLLEEVNYYE
;
A
#
# COMPACT_ATOMS: atom_id res chain seq x y z
N ASN A 1 -5.79 43.39 -10.96
CA ASN A 1 -5.25 42.46 -11.96
C ASN A 1 -5.42 41.01 -11.44
N ARG A 2 -6.59 40.42 -11.67
CA ARG A 2 -6.80 38.97 -11.44
C ARG A 2 -6.15 38.24 -12.62
N ALA A 3 -5.18 37.37 -12.34
CA ALA A 3 -4.69 36.43 -13.32
C ALA A 3 -5.88 35.64 -13.90
N PRO A 4 -5.93 35.40 -15.22
CA PRO A 4 -7.02 34.62 -15.80
C PRO A 4 -7.02 33.24 -15.16
N ALA A 5 -8.21 32.74 -14.80
CA ALA A 5 -8.38 31.37 -14.32
C ALA A 5 -7.76 30.43 -15.35
N ARG A 6 -6.76 29.64 -14.94
CA ARG A 6 -6.23 28.56 -15.77
C ARG A 6 -7.38 27.61 -16.03
N TYR A 7 -7.82 27.52 -17.26
CA TYR A 7 -8.72 26.46 -17.66
C TYR A 7 -7.95 25.16 -17.57
N GLU A 8 -8.31 24.31 -16.63
CA GLU A 8 -7.75 22.95 -16.52
C GLU A 8 -8.13 22.19 -17.80
N THR A 9 -7.17 21.50 -18.39
CA THR A 9 -7.43 20.64 -19.53
C THR A 9 -8.24 19.41 -19.09
N VAL A 10 -8.93 18.75 -20.01
CA VAL A 10 -9.67 17.50 -19.73
C VAL A 10 -8.72 16.45 -19.14
N GLU A 11 -7.47 16.42 -19.59
CA GLU A 11 -6.43 15.53 -19.09
C GLU A 11 -6.02 15.85 -17.65
N GLU A 12 -5.90 17.12 -17.28
CA GLU A 12 -5.62 17.57 -15.91
C GLU A 12 -6.76 17.23 -14.95
N ILE A 13 -8.01 17.43 -15.37
CA ILE A 13 -9.19 17.06 -14.58
C ILE A 13 -9.19 15.54 -14.34
N ARG A 14 -9.01 14.75 -15.38
CA ARG A 14 -8.94 13.28 -15.28
C ARG A 14 -7.82 12.82 -14.34
N TYR A 15 -6.66 13.45 -14.40
CA TYR A 15 -5.54 13.16 -13.52
C TYR A 15 -5.90 13.42 -12.05
N ILE A 16 -6.49 14.58 -11.74
CA ILE A 16 -6.92 14.96 -10.38
C ILE A 16 -7.95 13.96 -9.84
N GLU A 17 -8.91 13.54 -10.66
CA GLU A 17 -9.90 12.53 -10.29
C GLU A 17 -9.26 11.18 -9.97
N ILE A 18 -8.31 10.72 -10.78
CA ILE A 18 -7.57 9.48 -10.52
C ILE A 18 -6.77 9.57 -9.22
N VAL A 19 -6.08 10.67 -8.98
CA VAL A 19 -5.33 10.86 -7.73
C VAL A 19 -6.28 10.82 -6.54
N ALA A 20 -7.38 11.57 -6.59
CA ALA A 20 -8.37 11.62 -5.51
C ALA A 20 -8.97 10.24 -5.20
N GLN A 21 -9.22 9.44 -6.23
CA GLN A 21 -9.83 8.12 -6.10
C GLN A 21 -8.86 7.05 -5.58
N TYR A 22 -7.59 7.07 -6.01
CA TYR A 22 -6.66 5.95 -5.79
C TYR A 22 -5.48 6.25 -4.88
N GLN A 23 -5.30 7.49 -4.39
CA GLN A 23 -4.17 7.83 -3.53
C GLN A 23 -4.10 6.97 -2.26
N ASP A 24 -5.24 6.70 -1.63
CA ASP A 24 -5.28 5.89 -0.41
C ASP A 24 -4.89 4.43 -0.68
N MET A 25 -5.37 3.85 -1.77
CA MET A 25 -4.98 2.49 -2.18
C MET A 25 -3.48 2.41 -2.45
N VAL A 26 -2.93 3.33 -3.23
CA VAL A 26 -1.49 3.37 -3.57
C VAL A 26 -0.65 3.55 -2.31
N TYR A 27 -1.02 4.48 -1.42
CA TYR A 27 -0.35 4.70 -0.15
C TYR A 27 -0.36 3.44 0.71
N ARG A 28 -1.52 2.79 0.90
CA ARG A 28 -1.66 1.60 1.73
C ARG A 28 -0.84 0.42 1.20
N ILE A 29 -0.82 0.20 -0.11
CA ILE A 29 0.03 -0.83 -0.74
C ILE A 29 1.51 -0.54 -0.43
N ALA A 30 1.96 0.68 -0.64
CA ALA A 30 3.32 1.09 -0.36
C ALA A 30 3.66 0.94 1.14
N PHE A 31 2.75 1.32 2.03
CA PHE A 31 2.91 1.21 3.47
C PHE A 31 3.02 -0.24 3.95
N HIS A 32 2.19 -1.15 3.42
CA HIS A 32 2.29 -2.58 3.73
C HIS A 32 3.60 -3.20 3.25
N ASP A 33 4.16 -2.69 2.16
CA ASP A 33 5.42 -3.21 1.62
C ASP A 33 6.64 -2.60 2.31
N CYS A 34 6.66 -1.29 2.51
CA CYS A 34 7.82 -0.54 3.06
C CYS A 34 7.85 -0.52 4.60
N ARG A 35 6.71 -0.63 5.28
CA ARG A 35 6.54 -0.49 6.75
C ARG A 35 6.95 0.87 7.31
N ASN A 36 6.95 1.89 6.49
CA ASN A 36 7.37 3.23 6.84
C ASN A 36 6.48 4.24 6.13
N SER A 37 5.87 5.17 6.87
CA SER A 37 4.94 6.15 6.33
C SER A 37 5.61 7.13 5.37
N HIS A 38 6.82 7.57 5.69
CA HIS A 38 7.57 8.50 4.87
C HIS A 38 7.95 7.89 3.51
N ASP A 39 8.44 6.64 3.54
CA ASP A 39 8.72 5.89 2.31
C ASP A 39 7.45 5.65 1.49
N ALA A 40 6.33 5.35 2.14
CA ALA A 40 5.05 5.15 1.45
C ALA A 40 4.56 6.42 0.77
N GLU A 41 4.72 7.58 1.40
CA GLU A 41 4.41 8.88 0.81
C GLU A 41 5.30 9.17 -0.41
N ASP A 42 6.60 8.93 -0.30
CA ASP A 42 7.55 9.12 -1.40
C ASP A 42 7.22 8.22 -2.59
N VAL A 43 6.90 6.96 -2.34
CA VAL A 43 6.46 6.02 -3.38
C VAL A 43 5.17 6.50 -4.03
N MET A 44 4.16 6.88 -3.23
CA MET A 44 2.89 7.39 -3.74
C MET A 44 3.08 8.60 -4.64
N GLN A 45 3.85 9.58 -4.22
CA GLN A 45 4.17 10.77 -5.03
C GLN A 45 4.86 10.37 -6.34
N THR A 46 5.81 9.43 -6.29
CA THR A 46 6.52 8.96 -7.47
C THR A 46 5.59 8.24 -8.45
N VAL A 47 4.66 7.43 -7.95
CA VAL A 47 3.66 6.72 -8.78
C VAL A 47 2.79 7.70 -9.55
N PHE A 48 2.22 8.70 -8.86
CA PHE A 48 1.37 9.68 -9.51
C PHE A 48 2.14 10.64 -10.41
N MET A 49 3.38 10.97 -10.08
CA MET A 49 4.25 11.72 -10.99
C MET A 49 4.51 10.94 -12.28
N LYS A 50 4.73 9.63 -12.20
CA LYS A 50 4.87 8.77 -13.39
C LYS A 50 3.58 8.67 -14.20
N LEU A 51 2.43 8.62 -13.53
CA LEU A 51 1.13 8.66 -14.20
C LEU A 51 0.99 9.96 -15.02
N TYR A 52 1.30 11.10 -14.43
CA TYR A 52 1.22 12.39 -15.08
C TYR A 52 2.20 12.51 -16.27
N GLN A 53 3.47 12.16 -16.05
CA GLN A 53 4.52 12.31 -17.06
C GLN A 53 4.36 11.36 -18.26
N LYS A 54 3.92 10.12 -18.01
CA LYS A 54 3.76 9.11 -19.07
C LYS A 54 2.42 9.19 -19.75
N ASN A 55 1.41 9.73 -19.05
CA ASN A 55 0.02 9.80 -19.49
C ASN A 55 -0.43 8.54 -20.27
N PRO A 56 -0.33 7.34 -19.65
CA PRO A 56 -0.65 6.10 -20.34
C PRO A 56 -2.15 6.02 -20.64
N GLU A 57 -2.47 5.40 -21.76
CA GLU A 57 -3.86 5.07 -22.09
C GLU A 57 -4.26 3.78 -21.38
N PHE A 58 -5.49 3.77 -20.86
CA PHE A 58 -6.08 2.61 -20.20
C PHE A 58 -7.37 2.21 -20.88
N ASP A 59 -7.52 0.91 -21.16
CA ASP A 59 -8.72 0.36 -21.81
C ASP A 59 -9.95 0.45 -20.90
N ASN A 60 -9.73 0.32 -19.58
CA ASN A 60 -10.77 0.34 -18.55
C ASN A 60 -10.16 0.62 -17.18
N GLU A 61 -11.03 0.73 -16.18
CA GLU A 61 -10.63 1.00 -14.79
C GLU A 61 -9.75 -0.11 -14.20
N GLU A 62 -10.01 -1.38 -14.52
CA GLU A 62 -9.20 -2.50 -14.04
C GLU A 62 -7.76 -2.42 -14.58
N HIS A 63 -7.58 -2.05 -15.84
CA HIS A 63 -6.26 -1.82 -16.42
C HIS A 63 -5.50 -0.71 -15.68
N LEU A 64 -6.17 0.39 -15.34
CA LEU A 64 -5.60 1.48 -14.52
C LEU A 64 -5.20 0.96 -13.13
N LYS A 65 -6.06 0.23 -12.43
CA LYS A 65 -5.77 -0.31 -11.10
C LYS A 65 -4.58 -1.27 -11.13
N HIS A 66 -4.54 -2.19 -12.08
CA HIS A 66 -3.41 -3.11 -12.27
C HIS A 66 -2.10 -2.35 -12.52
N TRP A 67 -2.15 -1.30 -13.34
CA TRP A 67 -0.99 -0.46 -13.58
C TRP A 67 -0.51 0.24 -12.31
N LEU A 68 -1.42 0.85 -11.54
CA LEU A 68 -1.10 1.53 -10.28
C LEU A 68 -0.45 0.57 -9.27
N VAL A 69 -1.02 -0.61 -9.06
CA VAL A 69 -0.45 -1.62 -8.16
C VAL A 69 0.94 -2.05 -8.61
N ARG A 70 1.10 -2.36 -9.91
CA ARG A 70 2.37 -2.81 -10.47
C ARG A 70 3.46 -1.75 -10.36
N VAL A 71 3.15 -0.50 -10.68
CA VAL A 71 4.11 0.61 -10.56
C VAL A 71 4.47 0.86 -9.09
N THR A 72 3.49 0.83 -8.17
CA THR A 72 3.73 0.96 -6.73
C THR A 72 4.70 -0.11 -6.24
N MET A 73 4.48 -1.37 -6.57
CA MET A 73 5.36 -2.47 -6.18
C MET A 73 6.77 -2.34 -6.77
N ASN A 74 6.88 -1.85 -8.00
CA ASN A 74 8.19 -1.61 -8.63
C ASN A 74 8.96 -0.48 -7.93
N GLU A 75 8.27 0.61 -7.56
CA GLU A 75 8.90 1.70 -6.81
C GLU A 75 9.33 1.28 -5.41
N CYS A 76 8.50 0.50 -4.69
CA CYS A 76 8.87 -0.08 -3.41
C CYS A 76 10.13 -0.94 -3.51
N LYS A 77 10.20 -1.82 -4.52
CA LYS A 77 11.40 -2.65 -4.77
C LYS A 77 12.64 -1.81 -5.03
N ARG A 78 12.50 -0.74 -5.85
CA ARG A 78 13.60 0.15 -6.18
C ARG A 78 14.10 0.91 -4.94
N LEU A 79 13.18 1.41 -4.13
CA LEU A 79 13.51 2.11 -2.89
C LEU A 79 14.27 1.22 -1.92
N ILE A 80 13.78 -0.01 -1.68
CA ILE A 80 14.37 -0.95 -0.74
C ILE A 80 15.74 -1.45 -1.24
N ALA A 81 15.92 -1.60 -2.55
CA ALA A 81 17.19 -1.99 -3.15
C ALA A 81 18.23 -0.86 -3.17
N SER A 82 17.83 0.38 -2.87
CA SER A 82 18.75 1.51 -2.92
C SER A 82 19.87 1.38 -1.87
N PRO A 83 21.13 1.74 -2.20
CA PRO A 83 22.26 1.67 -1.25
C PRO A 83 22.06 2.56 -0.01
N TRP A 84 21.31 3.65 -0.17
CA TRP A 84 20.97 4.56 0.91
C TRP A 84 20.10 3.88 1.97
N LYS A 85 19.06 3.17 1.54
CA LYS A 85 18.16 2.45 2.44
C LYS A 85 18.86 1.33 3.19
N LYS A 86 19.74 0.60 2.54
CA LYS A 86 20.56 -0.45 3.19
C LYS A 86 21.47 0.10 4.30
N ARG A 87 21.85 1.38 4.23
CA ARG A 87 22.61 2.04 5.31
C ARG A 87 21.71 2.47 6.46
N MET A 88 20.46 2.86 6.18
CA MET A 88 19.49 3.34 7.19
C MET A 88 18.91 2.19 8.03
N GLU A 89 18.84 0.96 7.50
CA GLU A 89 18.44 -0.22 8.30
C GLU A 89 19.37 -0.52 9.47
N PHE A 90 20.59 0.02 9.46
CA PHE A 90 21.54 -0.04 10.58
C PHE A 90 21.15 0.89 11.76
N PHE A 91 20.23 1.83 11.55
CA PHE A 91 19.71 2.72 12.57
C PHE A 91 18.18 2.68 12.51
N PRO A 92 17.51 1.73 13.22
CA PRO A 92 16.06 1.69 13.25
C PRO A 92 15.55 2.96 13.94
N GLU A 93 14.98 3.88 13.15
CA GLU A 93 14.15 4.94 13.71
C GLU A 93 12.97 4.28 14.42
N LYS A 94 12.79 4.59 15.71
CA LYS A 94 11.59 4.26 16.46
C LYS A 94 10.41 4.96 15.76
N GLU A 95 9.57 4.20 15.10
CA GLU A 95 8.35 4.70 14.50
C GLU A 95 7.45 5.29 15.59
N GLY A 96 7.55 6.60 15.77
CA GLY A 96 6.60 7.39 16.52
C GLY A 96 5.43 7.73 15.62
N GLY A 97 4.46 6.84 15.49
CA GLY A 97 3.21 7.12 14.80
C GLY A 97 2.44 8.19 15.56
N ARG A 98 2.49 9.44 15.09
CA ARG A 98 1.55 10.48 15.52
C ARG A 98 0.20 10.17 14.89
N HIS A 99 -0.69 9.57 15.68
CA HIS A 99 -2.12 9.62 15.40
C HIS A 99 -2.83 10.28 16.55
N GLY A 100 -3.56 11.36 16.22
CA GLY A 100 -4.33 12.16 17.15
C GLY A 100 -5.41 11.33 17.86
N GLN A 101 -5.60 11.67 19.12
CA GLN A 101 -6.69 11.19 19.98
C GLN A 101 -8.02 11.69 19.43
N GLN A 102 -9.00 10.78 19.28
CA GLN A 102 -10.42 11.10 19.39
C GLN A 102 -11.28 9.85 19.64
N ASP A 103 -12.07 9.93 20.67
CA ASP A 103 -13.34 9.29 21.10
C ASP A 103 -13.58 7.76 21.07
N ASP A 104 -14.18 7.31 22.18
CA ASP A 104 -14.14 6.00 22.81
C ASP A 104 -14.63 4.75 22.03
N ALA A 105 -15.58 4.82 21.12
CA ALA A 105 -16.03 3.65 20.34
C ALA A 105 -15.25 3.50 19.02
N GLU A 106 -15.00 4.59 18.32
CA GLU A 106 -14.08 4.62 17.19
C GLU A 106 -12.63 4.33 17.63
N GLY A 107 -12.28 4.65 18.88
CA GLY A 107 -11.00 4.35 19.49
C GLY A 107 -10.73 2.84 19.60
N TYR A 108 -11.73 2.03 19.93
CA TYR A 108 -11.58 0.58 20.09
C TYR A 108 -11.44 -0.15 18.75
N GLU A 109 -12.20 0.25 17.72
CA GLU A 109 -12.02 -0.30 16.37
C GLU A 109 -10.65 0.10 15.77
N ARG A 110 -10.26 1.36 15.93
CA ARG A 110 -8.92 1.83 15.50
C ARG A 110 -7.79 1.14 16.25
N MET A 111 -7.98 0.79 17.52
CA MET A 111 -7.00 0.04 18.31
C MET A 111 -6.85 -1.39 17.78
N ARG A 112 -7.96 -2.06 17.46
CA ARG A 112 -7.96 -3.39 16.84
C ARG A 112 -7.32 -3.37 15.44
N GLU A 113 -7.61 -2.36 14.64
CA GLU A 113 -6.99 -2.17 13.33
C GLU A 113 -5.47 -1.97 13.43
N ARG A 114 -5.02 -1.18 14.39
CA ARG A 114 -3.58 -0.98 14.66
C ARG A 114 -2.92 -2.28 15.08
N GLU A 115 -3.52 -2.99 16.01
CA GLU A 115 -3.01 -4.29 16.49
C GLU A 115 -2.90 -5.30 15.33
N LEU A 116 -3.94 -5.40 14.51
CA LEU A 116 -3.91 -6.25 13.32
C LEU A 116 -2.81 -5.83 12.35
N LEU A 117 -2.65 -4.53 12.11
CA LEU A 117 -1.62 -3.99 11.22
C LEU A 117 -0.22 -4.30 11.76
N GLU A 118 0.01 -4.17 13.07
CA GLU A 118 1.27 -4.55 13.71
C GLU A 118 1.59 -6.03 13.49
N GLN A 119 0.60 -6.92 13.63
CA GLN A 119 0.79 -8.33 13.35
C GLN A 119 1.05 -8.61 11.86
N ILE A 120 0.38 -7.90 10.96
CA ILE A 120 0.68 -7.96 9.52
C ILE A 120 2.12 -7.53 9.24
N PHE A 121 2.62 -6.51 9.89
CA PHE A 121 4.01 -6.05 9.73
C PHE A 121 5.06 -7.05 10.26
N ARG A 122 4.68 -7.96 11.16
CA ARG A 122 5.53 -9.08 11.59
C ARG A 122 5.60 -10.21 10.55
N LEU A 123 4.68 -10.23 9.57
CA LEU A 123 4.74 -11.18 8.48
C LEU A 123 5.94 -10.91 7.55
N PRO A 124 6.51 -11.95 6.91
CA PRO A 124 7.45 -11.75 5.82
C PRO A 124 6.88 -10.82 4.73
N ARG A 125 7.71 -9.92 4.20
CA ARG A 125 7.33 -8.88 3.23
C ARG A 125 6.43 -9.39 2.11
N LYS A 126 6.77 -10.55 1.53
CA LYS A 126 6.02 -11.15 0.40
C LYS A 126 4.56 -11.49 0.69
N TYR A 127 4.14 -11.52 1.97
CA TYR A 127 2.77 -11.85 2.36
C TYR A 127 1.91 -10.62 2.62
N ARG A 128 2.51 -9.46 2.94
CA ARG A 128 1.77 -8.29 3.41
C ARG A 128 0.86 -7.69 2.33
N VAL A 129 1.41 -7.42 1.14
CA VAL A 129 0.62 -6.84 0.04
C VAL A 129 -0.45 -7.80 -0.48
N PRO A 130 -0.18 -9.10 -0.71
CA PRO A 130 -1.24 -10.05 -1.07
C PRO A 130 -2.39 -10.12 -0.06
N ILE A 131 -2.10 -10.09 1.24
CA ILE A 131 -3.12 -10.03 2.29
C ILE A 131 -3.98 -8.77 2.14
N TYR A 132 -3.35 -7.61 1.97
CA TYR A 132 -4.07 -6.35 1.79
C TYR A 132 -4.95 -6.37 0.54
N LEU A 133 -4.42 -6.76 -0.61
CA LEU A 133 -5.16 -6.80 -1.87
C LEU A 133 -6.35 -7.79 -1.82
N TYR A 134 -6.18 -8.91 -1.15
CA TYR A 134 -7.22 -9.93 -1.07
C TYR A 134 -8.36 -9.55 -0.10
N TYR A 135 -8.03 -9.08 1.10
CA TYR A 135 -9.02 -8.85 2.16
C TYR A 135 -9.59 -7.43 2.19
N TYR A 136 -8.83 -6.43 1.77
CA TYR A 136 -9.30 -5.04 1.79
C TYR A 136 -9.74 -4.52 0.42
N GLU A 137 -9.03 -4.90 -0.63
CA GLU A 137 -9.37 -4.49 -1.99
C GLU A 137 -10.20 -5.55 -2.75
N GLU A 138 -10.45 -6.68 -2.13
CA GLU A 138 -11.30 -7.78 -2.64
C GLU A 138 -10.88 -8.34 -4.01
N TYR A 139 -9.59 -8.23 -4.35
CA TYR A 139 -9.07 -8.79 -5.60
C TYR A 139 -9.02 -10.32 -5.56
N SER A 140 -9.32 -10.93 -6.70
CA SER A 140 -9.15 -12.36 -6.89
C SER A 140 -7.67 -12.79 -6.82
N VAL A 141 -7.43 -14.05 -6.51
CA VAL A 141 -6.08 -14.63 -6.53
C VAL A 141 -5.42 -14.49 -7.91
N ALA A 142 -6.21 -14.59 -8.99
CA ALA A 142 -5.73 -14.41 -10.35
C ALA A 142 -5.29 -12.97 -10.62
N ASP A 143 -6.10 -11.98 -10.21
CA ASP A 143 -5.77 -10.56 -10.36
C ASP A 143 -4.51 -10.19 -9.57
N ILE A 144 -4.41 -10.66 -8.31
CA ILE A 144 -3.22 -10.43 -7.48
C ILE A 144 -1.99 -11.06 -8.14
N GLY A 145 -2.11 -12.25 -8.71
CA GLY A 145 -1.04 -12.90 -9.46
C GLY A 145 -0.56 -12.04 -10.62
N ASP A 146 -1.49 -11.52 -11.40
CA ASP A 146 -1.22 -10.62 -12.53
C ASP A 146 -0.53 -9.33 -12.09
N MET A 147 -1.06 -8.66 -11.05
CA MET A 147 -0.51 -7.42 -10.50
C MET A 147 0.90 -7.59 -9.96
N LEU A 148 1.18 -8.71 -9.29
CA LEU A 148 2.46 -8.97 -8.65
C LEU A 148 3.44 -9.77 -9.52
N GLY A 149 3.04 -10.17 -10.73
CA GLY A 149 3.84 -11.00 -11.64
C GLY A 149 4.11 -12.39 -11.06
N LYS A 150 3.09 -13.02 -10.46
CA LYS A 150 3.16 -14.34 -9.84
C LYS A 150 2.03 -15.25 -10.32
N ASN A 151 2.28 -16.56 -10.32
CA ASN A 151 1.23 -17.53 -10.62
C ASN A 151 0.14 -17.50 -9.53
N PRO A 152 -1.14 -17.72 -9.88
CA PRO A 152 -2.23 -17.81 -8.91
C PRO A 152 -1.97 -18.83 -7.79
N SER A 153 -1.38 -19.97 -8.10
CA SER A 153 -1.00 -20.99 -7.11
C SER A 153 0.03 -20.47 -6.08
N THR A 154 0.95 -19.61 -6.50
CA THR A 154 1.91 -18.95 -5.60
C THR A 154 1.17 -18.02 -4.65
N ILE A 155 0.23 -17.22 -5.15
CA ILE A 155 -0.59 -16.31 -4.34
C ILE A 155 -1.44 -17.10 -3.34
N GLN A 156 -2.10 -18.19 -3.75
CA GLN A 156 -2.85 -19.07 -2.84
C GLN A 156 -1.96 -19.61 -1.71
N THR A 157 -0.76 -20.05 -2.05
CA THR A 157 0.21 -20.55 -1.08
C THR A 157 0.64 -19.46 -0.11
N TRP A 158 0.88 -18.26 -0.60
CA TRP A 158 1.27 -17.11 0.23
C TRP A 158 0.15 -16.70 1.18
N LEU A 159 -1.08 -16.60 0.69
CA LEU A 159 -2.26 -16.28 1.52
C LEU A 159 -2.50 -17.35 2.59
N SER A 160 -2.37 -18.64 2.24
CA SER A 160 -2.53 -19.75 3.19
C SER A 160 -1.46 -19.69 4.30
N ARG A 161 -0.20 -19.50 3.93
CA ARG A 161 0.91 -19.40 4.89
C ARG A 161 0.82 -18.14 5.76
N ALA A 162 0.42 -17.02 5.15
CA ALA A 162 0.20 -15.77 5.85
C ALA A 162 -0.90 -15.90 6.93
N ARG A 163 -2.05 -16.49 6.58
CA ARG A 163 -3.15 -16.76 7.53
C ARG A 163 -2.72 -17.61 8.72
N LYS A 164 -1.94 -18.68 8.46
CA LYS A 164 -1.44 -19.54 9.53
C LYS A 164 -0.49 -18.80 10.48
N LYS A 165 0.39 -17.96 9.92
CA LYS A 165 1.31 -17.14 10.73
C LYS A 165 0.56 -16.06 11.51
N LEU A 166 -0.37 -15.38 10.86
CA LEU A 166 -1.17 -14.32 11.48
C LEU A 166 -2.02 -14.86 12.64
N LYS A 167 -2.64 -16.03 12.44
CA LYS A 167 -3.39 -16.72 13.50
C LYS A 167 -2.53 -16.96 14.74
N LYS A 168 -1.30 -17.49 14.57
CA LYS A 168 -0.37 -17.68 15.69
C LYS A 168 -0.02 -16.38 16.39
N LEU A 169 0.28 -15.34 15.63
CA LEU A 169 0.65 -14.03 16.19
C LEU A 169 -0.50 -13.42 17.00
N LEU A 170 -1.74 -13.56 16.53
CA LEU A 170 -2.93 -13.06 17.24
C LEU A 170 -3.26 -13.92 18.48
N GLU A 171 -3.04 -15.23 18.45
CA GLU A 171 -3.20 -16.11 19.61
C GLU A 171 -2.17 -15.77 20.70
N GLU A 172 -0.92 -15.44 20.33
CA GLU A 172 0.11 -15.00 21.26
C GLU A 172 -0.28 -13.69 21.97
N VAL A 173 -0.83 -12.72 21.25
CA VAL A 173 -1.28 -11.44 21.81
C VAL A 173 -2.41 -11.66 22.84
N ASN A 174 -3.43 -12.44 22.49
CA ASN A 174 -4.56 -12.72 23.39
C ASN A 174 -4.20 -13.56 24.62
N TYR A 175 -3.02 -14.17 24.65
CA TYR A 175 -2.58 -14.98 25.80
C TYR A 175 -1.93 -14.12 26.91
N TYR A 176 -1.56 -12.88 26.59
CA TYR A 176 -0.90 -11.95 27.54
C TYR A 176 -1.84 -10.85 28.07
N GLU A 177 -3.11 -10.82 27.64
CA GLU A 177 -4.18 -10.02 28.25
C GLU A 177 -4.97 -10.83 29.28
#